data_91a5dccaad1cdd6df0afc9eaa19b8e8e
#
_entry.id   91a5dccaad1cdd6df0afc9eaa19b8e8e
#
_cell.length_a   1.000
_cell.length_b   1.000
_cell.length_c   1.000
_cell.angle_alpha   90.00
_cell.angle_beta   90.00
_cell.angle_gamma   90.00
#
_symmetry.space_group_name_H-M   'P 1'
#
loop_
_entity.id
_entity.type
_entity.pdbx_description
1 polymer ?
#
loop_
_entity_poly.entity_id
_entity_poly.type
_entity_poly.pdbx_seq_one_letter_code
_entity_poly.pdbx_strand_id
1 'polypeptide(L)'
;MESDLHTVLLVEDAPFFRKMLGDYLRDMGFEEVVELATGRAALKHLETAPRPDLVCLDLTLPDISGYEVCEHIRATPGLQDVPVLMISARTQTMDRAQAEEAGASGYLIKPFTPEELRQQVERVMAARPRKEA
;
A
#
# COMPACT_ATOMS: atom_id res chain seq x y z
N MET A 1 20.29 -10.05 11.15
CA MET A 1 18.83 -9.97 11.07
C MET A 1 18.38 -9.52 9.69
N GLU A 2 17.49 -10.25 9.13
CA GLU A 2 17.03 -9.93 7.79
C GLU A 2 15.93 -8.91 7.79
N SER A 3 15.98 -8.04 6.82
CA SER A 3 14.92 -7.07 6.63
C SER A 3 13.77 -7.71 5.87
N ASP A 4 12.54 -7.38 6.26
CA ASP A 4 11.34 -7.75 5.52
C ASP A 4 11.00 -6.73 4.45
N LEU A 5 11.83 -5.69 4.29
CA LEU A 5 11.55 -4.57 3.40
C LEU A 5 12.16 -4.82 2.02
N HIS A 6 11.60 -5.76 1.28
CA HIS A 6 12.13 -6.08 -0.05
C HIS A 6 11.39 -5.32 -1.15
N THR A 7 10.11 -5.54 -1.28
CA THR A 7 9.36 -4.98 -2.39
C THR A 7 8.10 -4.28 -1.90
N VAL A 8 7.90 -3.05 -2.33
CA VAL A 8 6.65 -2.34 -2.09
C VAL A 8 6.05 -1.91 -3.41
N LEU A 9 4.74 -2.12 -3.53
CA LEU A 9 3.98 -1.63 -4.67
C LEU A 9 3.33 -0.32 -4.25
N LEU A 10 3.65 0.75 -4.98
CA LEU A 10 3.13 2.08 -4.70
C LEU A 10 2.20 2.50 -5.82
N VAL A 11 0.94 2.72 -5.48
CA VAL A 11 -0.09 3.08 -6.45
C VAL A 11 -0.58 4.48 -6.13
N GLU A 12 -0.19 5.44 -6.96
CA GLU A 12 -0.44 6.84 -6.74
C GLU A 12 -0.41 7.57 -8.09
N ASP A 13 -1.49 8.27 -8.44
CA ASP A 13 -1.58 8.88 -9.76
C ASP A 13 -0.86 10.22 -9.88
N ALA A 14 -0.67 10.96 -8.79
CA ALA A 14 0.00 12.25 -8.84
C ALA A 14 1.51 12.04 -8.96
N PRO A 15 2.13 12.44 -10.07
CA PRO A 15 3.54 12.08 -10.30
C PRO A 15 4.50 12.63 -9.26
N PHE A 16 4.29 13.87 -8.84
CA PHE A 16 5.17 14.48 -7.84
C PHE A 16 5.08 13.75 -6.51
N PHE A 17 3.85 13.48 -6.07
CA PHE A 17 3.65 12.81 -4.80
C PHE A 17 4.12 11.37 -4.85
N ARG A 18 3.90 10.70 -6.00
CA ARG A 18 4.38 9.34 -6.19
C ARG A 18 5.89 9.25 -6.07
N LYS A 19 6.60 10.19 -6.71
CA LYS A 19 8.06 10.20 -6.64
C LYS A 19 8.53 10.47 -5.21
N MET A 20 7.92 11.42 -4.55
CA MET A 20 8.30 11.76 -3.17
C MET A 20 8.11 10.57 -2.25
N LEU A 21 6.95 9.92 -2.37
CA LEU A 21 6.63 8.77 -1.54
C LEU A 21 7.56 7.60 -1.85
N GLY A 22 7.87 7.39 -3.12
CA GLY A 22 8.81 6.36 -3.50
C GLY A 22 10.19 6.58 -2.89
N ASP A 23 10.64 7.83 -2.88
CA ASP A 23 11.94 8.15 -2.26
C ASP A 23 11.91 7.88 -0.76
N TYR A 24 10.82 8.21 -0.08
CA TYR A 24 10.69 7.92 1.34
C TYR A 24 10.77 6.41 1.61
N LEU A 25 10.11 5.63 0.77
CA LEU A 25 10.10 4.19 0.94
C LEU A 25 11.48 3.59 0.71
N ARG A 26 12.21 4.10 -0.28
CA ARG A 26 13.57 3.65 -0.51
C ARG A 26 14.48 4.00 0.66
N ASP A 27 14.29 5.20 1.21
CA ASP A 27 15.08 5.63 2.37
C ASP A 27 14.80 4.75 3.58
N MET A 28 13.62 4.17 3.68
CA MET A 28 13.30 3.25 4.76
C MET A 28 13.97 1.90 4.61
N GLY A 29 14.45 1.57 3.43
CA GLY A 29 15.14 0.32 3.20
C GLY A 29 14.50 -0.63 2.21
N PHE A 30 13.38 -0.25 1.56
CA PHE A 30 12.80 -1.11 0.53
C PHE A 30 13.76 -1.21 -0.64
N GLU A 31 14.06 -2.44 -1.04
CA GLU A 31 15.00 -2.68 -2.11
C GLU A 31 14.42 -2.37 -3.47
N GLU A 32 13.13 -2.61 -3.61
CA GLU A 32 12.44 -2.37 -4.87
C GLU A 32 11.13 -1.66 -4.60
N VAL A 33 10.94 -0.50 -5.23
CA VAL A 33 9.69 0.26 -5.16
C VAL A 33 9.10 0.27 -6.55
N VAL A 34 7.98 -0.41 -6.73
CA VAL A 34 7.29 -0.44 -8.02
C VAL A 34 6.23 0.64 -8.00
N GLU A 35 6.40 1.65 -8.86
CA GLU A 35 5.51 2.82 -8.88
C GLU A 35 4.54 2.71 -10.03
N LEU A 36 3.26 2.72 -9.72
CA LEU A 36 2.20 2.63 -10.72
C LEU A 36 1.21 3.77 -10.52
N ALA A 37 0.59 4.20 -11.59
CA ALA A 37 -0.24 5.40 -11.59
C ALA A 37 -1.74 5.11 -11.52
N THR A 38 -2.17 3.89 -11.75
CA THR A 38 -3.60 3.57 -11.83
C THR A 38 -3.90 2.29 -11.10
N GLY A 39 -5.18 2.12 -10.72
CA GLY A 39 -5.60 0.90 -10.06
C GLY A 39 -5.54 -0.30 -10.98
N ARG A 40 -5.89 -0.12 -12.25
CA ARG A 40 -5.85 -1.24 -13.19
C ARG A 40 -4.43 -1.71 -13.43
N ALA A 41 -3.47 -0.77 -13.49
CA ALA A 41 -2.07 -1.14 -13.61
C ALA A 41 -1.63 -1.96 -12.41
N ALA A 42 -2.11 -1.59 -11.23
CA ALA A 42 -1.79 -2.33 -10.00
C ALA A 42 -2.34 -3.76 -10.07
N LEU A 43 -3.59 -3.91 -10.48
CA LEU A 43 -4.19 -5.24 -10.56
C LEU A 43 -3.46 -6.10 -11.58
N LYS A 44 -3.11 -5.52 -12.72
CA LYS A 44 -2.40 -6.27 -13.74
C LYS A 44 -1.02 -6.70 -13.26
N HIS A 45 -0.32 -5.79 -12.58
CA HIS A 45 1.00 -6.09 -12.03
C HIS A 45 0.93 -7.25 -11.04
N LEU A 46 -0.09 -7.24 -10.18
CA LEU A 46 -0.25 -8.27 -9.15
C LEU A 46 -0.57 -9.65 -9.74
N GLU A 47 -1.09 -9.71 -10.96
CA GLU A 47 -1.36 -10.99 -11.61
C GLU A 47 -0.10 -11.73 -12.01
N THR A 48 0.96 -11.00 -12.36
CA THR A 48 2.13 -11.61 -13.00
C THR A 48 3.41 -11.46 -12.20
N ALA A 49 3.47 -10.48 -11.30
CA ALA A 49 4.69 -10.22 -10.54
C ALA A 49 4.71 -11.02 -9.25
N PRO A 50 5.88 -11.20 -8.66
CA PRO A 50 5.95 -11.80 -7.34
C PRO A 50 5.18 -10.97 -6.33
N ARG A 51 4.69 -11.63 -5.30
CA ARG A 51 3.94 -11.00 -4.23
C ARG A 51 4.77 -9.89 -3.58
N PRO A 52 4.24 -8.68 -3.45
CA PRO A 52 4.96 -7.62 -2.73
C PRO A 52 4.85 -7.82 -1.23
N ASP A 53 5.76 -7.19 -0.50
CA ASP A 53 5.71 -7.24 0.96
C ASP A 53 4.76 -6.19 1.53
N LEU A 54 4.47 -5.16 0.75
CA LEU A 54 3.59 -4.08 1.18
C LEU A 54 2.98 -3.44 -0.05
N VAL A 55 1.73 -2.99 0.07
CA VAL A 55 1.09 -2.16 -0.95
C VAL A 55 0.72 -0.84 -0.31
N CYS A 56 1.24 0.27 -0.85
CA CYS A 56 0.82 1.62 -0.49
C CYS A 56 -0.12 2.09 -1.58
N LEU A 57 -1.32 2.46 -1.21
CA LEU A 57 -2.42 2.58 -2.16
C LEU A 57 -3.22 3.85 -1.92
N ASP A 58 -3.23 4.74 -2.91
CA ASP A 58 -4.05 5.94 -2.83
C ASP A 58 -5.51 5.54 -2.94
N LEU A 59 -6.33 6.13 -2.11
CA LEU A 59 -7.77 5.90 -2.14
C LEU A 59 -8.38 6.40 -3.43
N THR A 60 -7.94 7.56 -3.91
CA THR A 60 -8.53 8.21 -5.08
C THR A 60 -7.63 8.02 -6.30
N LEU A 61 -7.99 7.07 -7.13
CA LEU A 61 -7.27 6.78 -8.37
C LEU A 61 -8.14 7.14 -9.56
N PRO A 62 -7.53 7.35 -10.75
CA PRO A 62 -8.30 7.86 -11.89
C PRO A 62 -9.27 6.87 -12.53
N ASP A 63 -9.03 5.57 -12.35
CA ASP A 63 -9.81 4.55 -13.05
C ASP A 63 -10.72 3.75 -12.12
N ILE A 64 -10.15 3.16 -11.07
CA ILE A 64 -10.96 2.46 -10.06
C ILE A 64 -10.49 2.93 -8.70
N SER A 65 -11.32 2.78 -7.69
CA SER A 65 -10.98 3.29 -6.37
C SER A 65 -9.97 2.41 -5.68
N GLY A 66 -9.25 2.99 -4.72
CA GLY A 66 -8.34 2.21 -3.89
C GLY A 66 -9.07 1.13 -3.10
N TYR A 67 -10.33 1.38 -2.73
CA TYR A 67 -11.12 0.35 -2.06
C TYR A 67 -11.25 -0.89 -2.93
N GLU A 68 -11.54 -0.70 -4.21
CA GLU A 68 -11.69 -1.83 -5.12
C GLU A 68 -10.39 -2.61 -5.29
N VAL A 69 -9.28 -1.90 -5.37
CA VAL A 69 -7.98 -2.57 -5.48
C VAL A 69 -7.72 -3.40 -4.23
N CYS A 70 -7.99 -2.83 -3.07
CA CYS A 70 -7.78 -3.52 -1.80
C CYS A 70 -8.65 -4.76 -1.68
N GLU A 71 -9.92 -4.64 -2.05
CA GLU A 71 -10.84 -5.78 -2.02
C GLU A 71 -10.36 -6.89 -2.94
N HIS A 72 -9.86 -6.50 -4.11
CA HIS A 72 -9.34 -7.48 -5.06
C HIS A 72 -8.14 -8.23 -4.48
N ILE A 73 -7.26 -7.51 -3.81
CA ILE A 73 -6.10 -8.14 -3.17
C ILE A 73 -6.57 -9.16 -2.13
N ARG A 74 -7.53 -8.79 -1.31
CA ARG A 74 -8.03 -9.68 -0.26
C ARG A 74 -8.74 -10.91 -0.83
N ALA A 75 -9.28 -10.81 -2.03
CA ALA A 75 -9.97 -11.92 -2.67
C ALA A 75 -9.06 -12.80 -3.52
N THR A 76 -7.81 -12.43 -3.68
CA THR A 76 -6.90 -13.16 -4.58
C THR A 76 -6.06 -14.15 -3.78
N PRO A 77 -6.10 -15.44 -4.15
CA PRO A 77 -5.25 -16.42 -3.46
C PRO A 77 -3.79 -16.04 -3.54
N GLY A 78 -3.11 -16.16 -2.41
CA GLY A 78 -1.68 -15.80 -2.34
C GLY A 78 -1.44 -14.35 -1.97
N LEU A 79 -2.45 -13.48 -2.05
CA LEU A 79 -2.30 -12.07 -1.72
C LEU A 79 -3.13 -11.65 -0.52
N GLN A 80 -3.86 -12.57 0.07
CA GLN A 80 -4.86 -12.25 1.10
C GLN A 80 -4.25 -11.61 2.35
N ASP A 81 -2.98 -11.88 2.62
CA ASP A 81 -2.30 -11.41 3.82
C ASP A 81 -1.33 -10.27 3.57
N VAL A 82 -1.25 -9.78 2.33
CA VAL A 82 -0.33 -8.69 2.01
C VAL A 82 -0.78 -7.43 2.75
N PRO A 83 0.11 -6.79 3.51
CA PRO A 83 -0.26 -5.53 4.16
C PRO A 83 -0.60 -4.46 3.12
N VAL A 84 -1.71 -3.77 3.34
CA VAL A 84 -2.15 -2.67 2.48
C VAL A 84 -2.28 -1.43 3.33
N LEU A 85 -1.48 -0.42 3.03
CA LEU A 85 -1.57 0.88 3.69
C LEU A 85 -2.30 1.83 2.76
N MET A 86 -3.50 2.22 3.15
CA MET A 86 -4.31 3.14 2.37
C MET A 86 -3.87 4.56 2.67
N ILE A 87 -3.65 5.36 1.63
CA ILE A 87 -3.18 6.74 1.78
C ILE A 87 -4.17 7.66 1.09
N SER A 88 -4.61 8.70 1.79
CA SER A 88 -5.64 9.56 1.24
C SER A 88 -5.62 10.94 1.87
N ALA A 89 -6.04 11.95 1.11
CA ALA A 89 -6.24 13.28 1.63
C ALA A 89 -7.57 13.39 2.40
N ARG A 90 -8.39 12.34 2.34
CA ARG A 90 -9.69 12.37 3.01
C ARG A 90 -9.53 12.14 4.49
N THR A 91 -10.25 12.94 5.27
CA THR A 91 -10.16 12.89 6.71
C THR A 91 -11.46 12.42 7.36
N GLN A 92 -12.48 12.11 6.57
CA GLN A 92 -13.78 11.73 7.10
C GLN A 92 -13.76 10.33 7.70
N THR A 93 -14.48 10.17 8.79
CA THR A 93 -14.57 8.89 9.48
C THR A 93 -15.11 7.80 8.55
N MET A 94 -16.05 8.17 7.69
CA MET A 94 -16.66 7.21 6.77
C MET A 94 -15.62 6.60 5.83
N ASP A 95 -14.69 7.41 5.34
CA ASP A 95 -13.66 6.89 4.44
C ASP A 95 -12.78 5.87 5.14
N ARG A 96 -12.45 6.12 6.40
CA ARG A 96 -11.64 5.19 7.18
C ARG A 96 -12.38 3.88 7.41
N ALA A 97 -13.67 3.97 7.72
CA ALA A 97 -14.47 2.78 7.94
C ALA A 97 -14.56 1.94 6.67
N GLN A 98 -14.70 2.58 5.50
CA GLN A 98 -14.73 1.87 4.24
C GLN A 98 -13.40 1.20 3.94
N ALA A 99 -12.29 1.85 4.29
CA ALA A 99 -10.97 1.25 4.10
C ALA A 99 -10.83 -0.02 4.93
N GLU A 100 -11.28 0.02 6.16
CA GLU A 100 -11.24 -1.15 7.03
C GLU A 100 -12.11 -2.27 6.50
N GLU A 101 -13.30 -1.93 6.02
CA GLU A 101 -14.21 -2.91 5.43
C GLU A 101 -13.61 -3.54 4.19
N ALA A 102 -12.88 -2.77 3.41
CA ALA A 102 -12.22 -3.29 2.21
C ALA A 102 -10.98 -4.15 2.54
N GLY A 103 -10.57 -4.15 3.80
CA GLY A 103 -9.47 -5.00 4.23
C GLY A 103 -8.13 -4.29 4.34
N ALA A 104 -8.11 -2.96 4.38
CA ALA A 104 -6.86 -2.22 4.55
C ALA A 104 -6.25 -2.52 5.91
N SER A 105 -4.93 -2.66 5.92
CA SER A 105 -4.19 -2.93 7.16
C SER A 105 -3.95 -1.66 7.96
N GLY A 106 -3.89 -0.52 7.29
CA GLY A 106 -3.69 0.78 7.93
C GLY A 106 -4.17 1.90 7.04
N TYR A 107 -4.16 3.09 7.58
CA TYR A 107 -4.71 4.26 6.92
C TYR A 107 -3.85 5.47 7.27
N LEU A 108 -3.39 6.20 6.28
CA LEU A 108 -2.53 7.37 6.49
C LEU A 108 -3.11 8.56 5.73
N ILE A 109 -3.29 9.68 6.42
CA ILE A 109 -3.94 10.86 5.87
C ILE A 109 -2.90 11.85 5.40
N LYS A 110 -3.06 12.35 4.17
CA LYS A 110 -2.20 13.41 3.61
C LYS A 110 -2.59 14.74 4.22
N PRO A 111 -1.65 15.65 4.43
CA PRO A 111 -0.20 15.44 4.32
C PRO A 111 0.35 14.74 5.56
N PHE A 112 1.47 14.09 5.38
CA PHE A 112 2.12 13.38 6.49
C PHE A 112 3.62 13.60 6.39
N THR A 113 4.30 13.37 7.52
CA THR A 113 5.75 13.46 7.57
C THR A 113 6.36 12.10 7.22
N PRO A 114 7.64 12.08 6.80
CA PRO A 114 8.31 10.79 6.61
C PRO A 114 8.27 9.90 7.85
N GLU A 115 8.32 10.51 9.02
CA GLU A 115 8.26 9.74 10.26
C GLU A 115 6.90 9.09 10.46
N GLU A 116 5.83 9.82 10.14
CA GLU A 116 4.49 9.26 10.25
C GLU A 116 4.31 8.10 9.27
N LEU A 117 4.85 8.23 8.06
CA LEU A 117 4.81 7.14 7.10
C LEU A 117 5.55 5.93 7.63
N ARG A 118 6.76 6.15 8.17
CA ARG A 118 7.56 5.05 8.70
C ARG A 118 6.85 4.32 9.81
N GLN A 119 6.22 5.07 10.72
CA GLN A 119 5.49 4.48 11.82
C GLN A 119 4.35 3.59 11.33
N GLN A 120 3.61 4.07 10.33
CA GLN A 120 2.50 3.28 9.79
C GLN A 120 3.00 2.06 9.04
N VAL A 121 4.07 2.20 8.28
CA VAL A 121 4.63 1.05 7.57
C VAL A 121 5.08 -0.01 8.57
N GLU A 122 5.81 0.39 9.61
CA GLU A 122 6.26 -0.55 10.62
C GLU A 122 5.10 -1.25 11.30
N ARG A 123 4.05 -0.50 11.59
CA ARG A 123 2.88 -1.05 12.24
C ARG A 123 2.18 -2.10 11.39
N VAL A 124 1.93 -1.79 10.12
CA VAL A 124 1.20 -2.73 9.27
C VAL A 124 2.07 -3.95 8.93
N MET A 125 3.38 -3.74 8.80
CA MET A 125 4.28 -4.87 8.54
C MET A 125 4.37 -5.79 9.74
N ALA A 126 4.40 -5.23 10.94
CA ALA A 126 4.49 -6.03 12.17
C ALA A 126 3.21 -6.82 12.42
N ALA A 127 2.07 -6.30 11.98
CA ALA A 127 0.77 -6.93 12.24
C ALA A 127 0.42 -8.02 11.24
N ARG A 128 1.19 -8.16 10.14
CA ARG A 128 0.85 -9.17 9.15
C ARG A 128 1.06 -10.56 9.72
N PRO A 129 0.28 -11.57 9.27
CA PRO A 129 0.49 -12.93 9.73
C PRO A 129 1.88 -13.43 9.34
N ARG A 130 2.52 -14.16 10.25
CA ARG A 130 3.81 -14.75 9.94
C ARG A 130 3.61 -15.98 9.11
N LYS A 131 4.48 -16.13 8.11
CA LYS A 131 4.49 -17.37 7.37
C LYS A 131 5.29 -18.39 8.14
N GLU A 132 4.71 -19.56 8.26
CA GLU A 132 5.42 -20.67 8.88
C GLU A 132 6.37 -21.28 7.87
N ALA A 133 7.55 -21.55 8.31
CA ALA A 133 8.56 -22.11 7.44
C ALA A 133 8.30 -23.60 7.18
#